data_36fad118e505f76a6c9bd47e9d5bb54f
#
_entry.id   36fad118e505f76a6c9bd47e9d5bb54f
#
_cell.length_a   1.000
_cell.length_b   1.000
_cell.length_c   1.000
_cell.angle_alpha   90.00
_cell.angle_beta   90.00
_cell.angle_gamma   90.00
#
_symmetry.space_group_name_H-M   'P 1'
#
loop_
_entity.id
_entity.type
_entity.pdbx_description
1 polymer ?
#
loop_
_entity_poly.entity_id
_entity_poly.type
_entity_poly.pdbx_seq_one_letter_code
_entity_poly.pdbx_strand_id
1 'polypeptide(L)'
;MHFLSFFLFFRLLVPLFCAFLVRNSDKKEKAMALAKNCYLCRNIDINMSNQEKRPLILISNDDGFSFNGIKTLIKVARKYGDVVAVAPAMQQSGKGCSITFFDPLRALKLKEEDGYTEYQVPGTPTDCVKLALDQLLGGRKPDLVLSGINHGYNYGICTLYSGTMGVVFEAAVHHLPAVAFSAEPFAPESDFTSYEPWIEKVLERVLESGLPDGICLNVNMP
;
A
#
# COMPACT_ATOMS: atom_id res chain seq x y z
N MET A 1 18.34 16.52 38.84
CA MET A 1 18.63 15.26 38.12
C MET A 1 17.80 14.05 38.60
N HIS A 2 16.92 14.18 39.60
CA HIS A 2 16.14 13.03 40.11
C HIS A 2 14.74 12.84 39.50
N PHE A 3 14.22 13.82 38.78
CA PHE A 3 12.88 13.74 38.19
C PHE A 3 12.81 12.92 36.91
N LEU A 4 13.88 12.90 36.09
CA LEU A 4 13.93 12.11 34.83
C LEU A 4 14.06 10.59 35.11
N SER A 5 14.74 10.21 36.20
CA SER A 5 14.94 8.80 36.57
C SER A 5 13.64 8.14 37.06
N PHE A 6 12.76 8.90 37.71
CA PHE A 6 11.47 8.41 38.17
C PHE A 6 10.47 8.15 37.03
N PHE A 7 10.50 9.00 36.01
CA PHE A 7 9.66 8.84 34.81
C PHE A 7 10.08 7.64 33.94
N LEU A 8 11.37 7.35 33.84
CA LEU A 8 11.86 6.18 33.11
C LEU A 8 11.53 4.86 33.81
N PHE A 9 11.59 4.84 35.13
CA PHE A 9 11.26 3.67 35.95
C PHE A 9 9.77 3.31 35.85
N PHE A 10 8.89 4.31 35.83
CA PHE A 10 7.44 4.12 35.68
C PHE A 10 7.07 3.67 34.28
N ARG A 11 7.78 4.12 33.25
CA ARG A 11 7.55 3.74 31.85
C ARG A 11 7.89 2.27 31.53
N LEU A 12 8.79 1.67 32.31
CA LEU A 12 9.20 0.25 32.21
C LEU A 12 8.37 -0.69 33.09
N LEU A 13 7.90 -0.24 34.23
CA LEU A 13 7.16 -1.09 35.19
C LEU A 13 5.68 -1.28 34.82
N VAL A 14 5.03 -0.28 34.27
CA VAL A 14 3.60 -0.36 33.90
C VAL A 14 3.34 -1.41 32.80
N PRO A 15 4.14 -1.52 31.72
CA PRO A 15 3.98 -2.58 30.73
C PRO A 15 4.24 -3.98 31.28
N LEU A 16 5.24 -4.12 32.17
CA LEU A 16 5.57 -5.41 32.83
C LEU A 16 4.47 -5.85 33.80
N PHE A 17 3.85 -4.92 34.52
CA PHE A 17 2.75 -5.21 35.42
C PHE A 17 1.47 -5.57 34.69
N CYS A 18 1.16 -4.88 33.56
CA CYS A 18 0.05 -5.24 32.67
C CYS A 18 0.28 -6.61 32.00
N ALA A 19 1.49 -6.93 31.57
CA ALA A 19 1.84 -8.23 31.00
C ALA A 19 1.70 -9.38 32.02
N PHE A 20 2.00 -9.12 33.29
CA PHE A 20 1.83 -10.10 34.37
C PHE A 20 0.35 -10.39 34.69
N LEU A 21 -0.52 -9.37 34.63
CA LEU A 21 -1.96 -9.52 34.86
C LEU A 21 -2.69 -10.26 33.71
N VAL A 22 -2.15 -10.21 32.50
CA VAL A 22 -2.74 -10.84 31.30
C VAL A 22 -2.53 -12.37 31.27
N ARG A 23 -1.58 -12.90 32.03
CA ARG A 23 -1.34 -14.36 32.11
C ARG A 23 -2.44 -15.15 32.84
N ASN A 24 -3.38 -14.47 33.51
CA ASN A 24 -4.45 -15.13 34.27
C ASN A 24 -5.81 -14.82 33.61
N SER A 25 -6.44 -15.79 32.97
CA SER A 25 -7.62 -15.64 32.09
C SER A 25 -8.82 -14.95 32.75
N ASP A 26 -9.06 -15.19 34.05
CA ASP A 26 -10.22 -14.64 34.76
C ASP A 26 -10.11 -13.15 35.14
N LYS A 27 -8.95 -12.53 34.94
CA LYS A 27 -8.70 -11.11 35.24
C LYS A 27 -8.56 -10.23 34.00
N LYS A 28 -8.64 -10.82 32.81
CA LYS A 28 -8.38 -10.15 31.53
C LYS A 28 -9.39 -9.02 31.25
N GLU A 29 -10.68 -9.26 31.49
CA GLU A 29 -11.73 -8.25 31.27
C GLU A 29 -11.63 -7.06 32.24
N LYS A 30 -11.33 -7.33 33.52
CA LYS A 30 -11.14 -6.26 34.53
C LYS A 30 -9.89 -5.44 34.27
N ALA A 31 -8.80 -6.06 33.83
CA ALA A 31 -7.57 -5.36 33.45
C ALA A 31 -7.76 -4.48 32.22
N MET A 32 -8.52 -4.94 31.22
CA MET A 32 -8.88 -4.15 30.03
C MET A 32 -9.79 -2.96 30.37
N ALA A 33 -10.75 -3.13 31.29
CA ALA A 33 -11.61 -2.02 31.73
C ALA A 33 -10.83 -0.95 32.53
N LEU A 34 -9.85 -1.36 33.34
CA LEU A 34 -8.97 -0.44 34.07
C LEU A 34 -8.01 0.32 33.12
N ALA A 35 -7.47 -0.36 32.10
CA ALA A 35 -6.58 0.25 31.11
C ALA A 35 -7.30 1.32 30.27
N LYS A 36 -8.56 1.10 29.89
CA LYS A 36 -9.38 2.07 29.15
C LYS A 36 -9.66 3.37 29.94
N ASN A 37 -9.64 3.33 31.25
CA ASN A 37 -9.89 4.50 32.12
C ASN A 37 -8.61 5.16 32.67
N CYS A 38 -7.44 4.62 32.42
CA CYS A 38 -6.17 5.21 32.84
C CYS A 38 -5.72 6.26 31.84
N TYR A 39 -5.55 7.52 32.29
CA TYR A 39 -5.08 8.63 31.45
C TYR A 39 -3.71 8.35 30.81
N LEU A 40 -2.83 7.58 31.48
CA LEU A 40 -1.52 7.17 30.97
C LEU A 40 -1.61 6.03 29.94
N CYS A 41 -2.68 5.21 29.98
CA CYS A 41 -2.87 4.10 29.05
C CYS A 41 -3.64 4.51 27.78
N ARG A 42 -4.31 5.67 27.76
CA ARG A 42 -5.02 6.17 26.56
C ARG A 42 -4.12 6.50 25.40
N ASN A 43 -2.82 6.73 25.64
CA ASN A 43 -1.84 7.04 24.60
C ASN A 43 -0.89 5.85 24.32
N ILE A 44 -1.18 4.68 24.89
CA ILE A 44 -0.50 3.44 24.53
C ILE A 44 -1.55 2.62 23.76
N ASP A 45 -1.50 2.64 22.45
CA ASP A 45 -2.19 1.67 21.62
C ASP A 45 -1.63 0.29 21.97
N ILE A 46 -2.22 -0.34 22.97
CA ILE A 46 -1.99 -1.76 23.25
C ILE A 46 -2.78 -2.50 22.20
N ASN A 47 -2.18 -2.63 21.03
CA ASN A 47 -2.66 -3.48 19.95
C ASN A 47 -2.53 -4.94 20.41
N MET A 48 -3.51 -5.42 21.19
CA MET A 48 -3.57 -6.80 21.68
C MET A 48 -4.27 -7.74 20.68
N SER A 49 -4.08 -7.50 19.40
CA SER A 49 -4.31 -8.49 18.35
C SER A 49 -3.01 -8.66 17.57
N ASN A 50 -2.06 -9.42 18.11
CA ASN A 50 -0.95 -9.97 17.32
C ASN A 50 -1.48 -11.13 16.44
N GLN A 51 -2.42 -10.86 15.56
CA GLN A 51 -2.33 -11.37 14.21
C GLN A 51 -1.42 -10.37 13.51
N GLU A 52 -0.27 -10.78 13.05
CA GLU A 52 0.59 -9.97 12.18
C GLU A 52 -0.30 -9.53 11.01
N LYS A 53 -0.73 -8.27 11.07
CA LYS A 53 -1.65 -7.72 10.06
C LYS A 53 -0.86 -7.68 8.77
N ARG A 54 -1.26 -8.50 7.80
CA ARG A 54 -0.62 -8.52 6.49
C ARG A 54 -0.54 -7.10 5.93
N PRO A 55 0.58 -6.69 5.30
CA PRO A 55 0.70 -5.41 4.63
C PRO A 55 -0.45 -5.17 3.66
N LEU A 56 -0.97 -3.95 3.59
CA LEU A 56 -1.94 -3.54 2.59
C LEU A 56 -1.21 -2.95 1.39
N ILE A 57 -1.35 -3.55 0.22
CA ILE A 57 -0.71 -3.13 -1.01
C ILE A 57 -1.78 -2.59 -1.97
N LEU A 58 -1.64 -1.31 -2.35
CA LEU A 58 -2.46 -0.70 -3.38
C LEU A 58 -1.76 -0.87 -4.74
N ILE A 59 -2.47 -1.35 -5.75
CA ILE A 59 -1.94 -1.54 -7.10
C ILE A 59 -2.76 -0.73 -8.11
N SER A 60 -2.07 -0.05 -9.04
CA SER A 60 -2.69 0.59 -10.20
C SER A 60 -1.78 0.47 -11.43
N ASN A 61 -2.27 0.88 -12.59
CA ASN A 61 -1.51 1.01 -13.84
C ASN A 61 -2.20 2.02 -14.76
N ASP A 62 -1.68 2.23 -15.97
CA ASP A 62 -2.32 3.02 -17.00
C ASP A 62 -2.86 2.17 -18.18
N ASP A 63 -2.59 0.86 -18.20
CA ASP A 63 -3.06 -0.04 -19.25
C ASP A 63 -4.44 -0.65 -18.98
N GLY A 64 -4.86 -0.73 -17.70
CA GLY A 64 -6.10 -1.39 -17.28
C GLY A 64 -5.94 -2.90 -17.07
N PHE A 65 -7.02 -3.58 -16.59
CA PHE A 65 -7.00 -5.00 -16.23
C PHE A 65 -6.95 -5.98 -17.42
N SER A 66 -7.16 -5.53 -18.64
CA SER A 66 -7.02 -6.37 -19.83
C SER A 66 -5.57 -6.79 -20.11
N PHE A 67 -4.61 -6.04 -19.62
CA PHE A 67 -3.19 -6.26 -19.84
C PHE A 67 -2.58 -7.23 -18.82
N ASN A 68 -1.63 -8.05 -19.26
CA ASN A 68 -1.01 -9.06 -18.40
C ASN A 68 -0.02 -8.48 -17.39
N GLY A 69 0.52 -7.29 -17.62
CA GLY A 69 1.44 -6.63 -16.70
C GLY A 69 0.85 -6.46 -15.32
N ILE A 70 -0.34 -5.88 -15.19
CA ILE A 70 -0.99 -5.70 -13.88
C ILE A 70 -1.36 -7.04 -13.22
N LYS A 71 -1.79 -8.04 -14.01
CA LYS A 71 -2.13 -9.37 -13.50
C LYS A 71 -0.92 -10.06 -12.86
N THR A 72 0.25 -9.94 -13.51
CA THR A 72 1.50 -10.47 -12.97
C THR A 72 1.91 -9.75 -11.69
N LEU A 73 1.82 -8.42 -11.67
CA LEU A 73 2.14 -7.62 -10.48
C LEU A 73 1.21 -7.98 -9.30
N ILE A 74 -0.09 -8.13 -9.53
CA ILE A 74 -1.07 -8.58 -8.53
C ILE A 74 -0.70 -9.97 -8.00
N LYS A 75 -0.41 -10.94 -8.91
CA LYS A 75 -0.01 -12.29 -8.54
C LYS A 75 1.18 -12.32 -7.59
N VAL A 76 2.20 -11.51 -7.87
CA VAL A 76 3.39 -11.41 -7.02
C VAL A 76 3.06 -10.73 -5.70
N ALA A 77 2.39 -9.59 -5.72
CA ALA A 77 2.09 -8.80 -4.52
C ALA A 77 1.23 -9.56 -3.50
N ARG A 78 0.31 -10.41 -3.95
CA ARG A 78 -0.54 -11.26 -3.07
C ARG A 78 0.26 -12.25 -2.21
N LYS A 79 1.52 -12.54 -2.55
CA LYS A 79 2.41 -13.34 -1.70
C LYS A 79 2.82 -12.59 -0.43
N TYR A 80 2.88 -11.26 -0.49
CA TYR A 80 3.42 -10.37 0.55
C TYR A 80 2.36 -9.66 1.37
N GLY A 81 1.15 -9.47 0.86
CA GLY A 81 0.13 -8.70 1.57
C GLY A 81 -1.28 -8.89 1.04
N ASP A 82 -2.21 -8.16 1.66
CA ASP A 82 -3.56 -7.96 1.14
C ASP A 82 -3.48 -6.94 0.01
N VAL A 83 -4.16 -7.20 -1.10
CA VAL A 83 -4.05 -6.38 -2.30
C VAL A 83 -5.39 -5.72 -2.63
N VAL A 84 -5.36 -4.42 -2.85
CA VAL A 84 -6.45 -3.68 -3.49
C VAL A 84 -5.93 -3.15 -4.81
N ALA A 85 -6.47 -3.64 -5.93
CA ALA A 85 -6.13 -3.19 -7.25
C ALA A 85 -7.21 -2.23 -7.78
N VAL A 86 -6.80 -1.03 -8.20
CA VAL A 86 -7.69 -0.01 -8.74
C VAL A 86 -7.11 0.49 -10.06
N ALA A 87 -7.73 0.15 -11.17
CA ALA A 87 -7.20 0.44 -12.49
C ALA A 87 -8.19 1.19 -13.39
N PRO A 88 -7.71 1.94 -14.37
CA PRO A 88 -8.53 2.61 -15.37
C PRO A 88 -9.41 1.63 -16.16
N ALA A 89 -10.62 2.07 -16.53
CA ALA A 89 -11.54 1.31 -17.38
C ALA A 89 -11.02 1.17 -18.82
N MET A 90 -10.21 2.13 -19.26
CA MET A 90 -9.60 2.17 -20.60
C MET A 90 -8.13 2.56 -20.45
N GLN A 91 -7.31 2.15 -21.41
CA GLN A 91 -5.90 2.53 -21.47
C GLN A 91 -5.72 4.06 -21.41
N GLN A 92 -4.79 4.52 -20.59
CA GLN A 92 -4.53 5.92 -20.28
C GLN A 92 -3.06 6.31 -20.56
N SER A 93 -2.43 5.67 -21.55
CA SER A 93 -1.04 5.98 -21.93
C SER A 93 -0.85 7.46 -22.24
N GLY A 94 0.25 8.05 -21.77
CA GLY A 94 0.59 9.44 -22.01
C GLY A 94 -0.20 10.46 -21.18
N LYS A 95 -0.96 10.02 -20.17
CA LYS A 95 -1.73 10.93 -19.31
C LYS A 95 -0.92 11.57 -18.17
N GLY A 96 0.25 11.03 -17.86
CA GLY A 96 1.09 11.56 -16.76
C GLY A 96 0.32 11.60 -15.43
N CYS A 97 0.44 12.73 -14.69
CA CYS A 97 -0.26 12.96 -13.43
C CYS A 97 -1.63 13.66 -13.62
N SER A 98 -2.26 13.57 -14.79
CA SER A 98 -3.54 14.24 -15.02
C SER A 98 -4.64 13.66 -14.13
N ILE A 99 -5.59 14.52 -13.74
CA ILE A 99 -6.78 14.17 -12.97
C ILE A 99 -8.05 14.56 -13.73
N THR A 100 -9.15 13.85 -13.45
CA THR A 100 -10.48 14.16 -13.97
C THR A 100 -11.14 15.21 -13.08
N PHE A 101 -11.47 16.38 -13.63
CA PHE A 101 -11.96 17.52 -12.84
C PHE A 101 -13.46 17.72 -12.92
N PHE A 102 -14.08 17.44 -14.08
CA PHE A 102 -15.48 17.82 -14.34
C PHE A 102 -16.45 16.66 -14.34
N ASP A 103 -15.97 15.44 -14.50
CA ASP A 103 -16.81 14.25 -14.59
C ASP A 103 -16.84 13.49 -13.27
N PRO A 104 -18.01 12.99 -12.83
CA PRO A 104 -18.09 12.18 -11.63
C PRO A 104 -17.44 10.81 -11.84
N LEU A 105 -16.52 10.45 -10.95
CA LEU A 105 -15.88 9.14 -10.97
C LEU A 105 -16.66 8.14 -10.12
N ARG A 106 -16.84 6.94 -10.64
CA ARG A 106 -17.45 5.81 -9.92
C ARG A 106 -16.54 4.58 -10.02
N ALA A 107 -16.16 4.05 -8.88
CA ALA A 107 -15.47 2.75 -8.84
C ALA A 107 -16.49 1.63 -9.00
N LEU A 108 -16.24 0.75 -9.97
CA LEU A 108 -16.96 -0.51 -10.13
C LEU A 108 -16.12 -1.63 -9.50
N LYS A 109 -16.66 -2.29 -8.46
CA LYS A 109 -16.02 -3.49 -7.90
C LYS A 109 -16.18 -4.64 -8.90
N LEU A 110 -15.06 -5.16 -9.40
CA LEU A 110 -15.02 -6.28 -10.34
C LEU A 110 -14.89 -7.63 -9.64
N LYS A 111 -14.11 -7.65 -8.55
CA LYS A 111 -13.78 -8.89 -7.85
C LYS A 111 -13.55 -8.61 -6.36
N GLU A 112 -13.92 -9.61 -5.52
CA GLU A 112 -13.60 -9.60 -4.09
C GLU A 112 -13.34 -11.03 -3.64
N GLU A 113 -12.17 -11.26 -3.05
CA GLU A 113 -11.71 -12.52 -2.49
C GLU A 113 -11.03 -12.24 -1.16
N ASP A 114 -10.70 -13.28 -0.40
CA ASP A 114 -9.91 -13.15 0.82
C ASP A 114 -8.52 -12.53 0.50
N GLY A 115 -8.25 -11.40 1.14
CA GLY A 115 -7.02 -10.63 0.93
C GLY A 115 -6.88 -9.99 -0.46
N TYR A 116 -7.97 -9.88 -1.26
CA TYR A 116 -7.88 -9.29 -2.59
C TYR A 116 -9.18 -8.63 -3.07
N THR A 117 -9.09 -7.39 -3.58
CA THR A 117 -10.23 -6.69 -4.20
C THR A 117 -9.78 -5.95 -5.46
N GLU A 118 -10.61 -6.00 -6.53
CA GLU A 118 -10.42 -5.25 -7.78
C GLU A 118 -11.50 -4.19 -7.96
N TYR A 119 -11.07 -2.97 -8.32
CA TYR A 119 -11.95 -1.89 -8.73
C TYR A 119 -11.55 -1.31 -10.07
N GLN A 120 -12.53 -1.05 -10.93
CA GLN A 120 -12.34 -0.34 -12.20
C GLN A 120 -12.90 1.09 -12.08
N VAL A 121 -12.17 2.07 -12.60
CA VAL A 121 -12.54 3.51 -12.53
C VAL A 121 -12.50 4.11 -13.94
N PRO A 122 -13.54 4.84 -14.38
CA PRO A 122 -13.52 5.57 -15.66
C PRO A 122 -12.75 6.89 -15.52
N GLY A 123 -11.47 6.82 -15.15
CA GLY A 123 -10.59 7.95 -14.87
C GLY A 123 -9.14 7.64 -15.22
N THR A 124 -8.24 8.53 -14.80
CA THR A 124 -6.79 8.40 -14.98
C THR A 124 -6.19 7.47 -13.91
N PRO A 125 -4.92 7.02 -14.08
CA PRO A 125 -4.21 6.31 -13.03
C PRO A 125 -4.10 7.09 -11.71
N THR A 126 -3.89 8.39 -11.80
CA THR A 126 -3.87 9.30 -10.64
C THR A 126 -5.24 9.32 -9.94
N ASP A 127 -6.34 9.39 -10.70
CA ASP A 127 -7.70 9.29 -10.15
C ASP A 127 -7.93 7.97 -9.40
N CYS A 128 -7.40 6.86 -9.94
CA CYS A 128 -7.50 5.55 -9.30
C CYS A 128 -6.87 5.56 -7.90
N VAL A 129 -5.66 6.15 -7.75
CA VAL A 129 -4.99 6.27 -6.45
C VAL A 129 -5.76 7.18 -5.51
N LYS A 130 -6.17 8.36 -5.97
CA LYS A 130 -6.94 9.32 -5.15
C LYS A 130 -8.22 8.69 -4.63
N LEU A 131 -9.00 8.07 -5.51
CA LEU A 131 -10.26 7.43 -5.14
C LEU A 131 -10.05 6.24 -4.20
N ALA A 132 -8.95 5.47 -4.40
CA ALA A 132 -8.57 4.40 -3.49
C ALA A 132 -8.33 4.93 -2.08
N LEU A 133 -7.46 5.93 -1.94
CA LEU A 133 -7.08 6.50 -0.64
C LEU A 133 -8.26 7.13 0.09
N ASP A 134 -9.13 7.84 -0.65
CA ASP A 134 -10.23 8.59 -0.06
C ASP A 134 -11.44 7.69 0.30
N GLN A 135 -11.74 6.66 -0.51
CA GLN A 135 -13.03 5.97 -0.42
C GLN A 135 -12.93 4.44 -0.33
N LEU A 136 -11.99 3.81 -1.07
CA LEU A 136 -12.07 2.36 -1.27
C LEU A 136 -11.32 1.55 -0.20
N LEU A 137 -10.33 2.15 0.47
CA LEU A 137 -9.52 1.48 1.50
C LEU A 137 -10.13 1.56 2.92
N GLY A 138 -11.33 2.12 3.07
CA GLY A 138 -12.02 2.21 4.36
C GLY A 138 -11.23 2.94 5.46
N GLY A 139 -10.47 3.97 5.08
CA GLY A 139 -9.62 4.75 5.99
C GLY A 139 -8.29 4.08 6.36
N ARG A 140 -7.98 2.89 5.82
CA ARG A 140 -6.65 2.28 5.96
C ARG A 140 -5.66 2.96 5.00
N LYS A 141 -4.46 3.26 5.48
CA LYS A 141 -3.36 3.65 4.61
C LYS A 141 -2.69 2.39 4.04
N PRO A 142 -2.36 2.33 2.74
CA PRO A 142 -1.55 1.25 2.21
C PRO A 142 -0.12 1.34 2.75
N ASP A 143 0.46 0.18 3.01
CA ASP A 143 1.86 0.07 3.43
C ASP A 143 2.81 0.20 2.24
N LEU A 144 2.29 -0.06 1.02
CA LEU A 144 3.03 0.05 -0.23
C LEU A 144 2.07 0.33 -1.39
N VAL A 145 2.48 1.20 -2.31
CA VAL A 145 1.78 1.45 -3.58
C VAL A 145 2.64 0.92 -4.73
N LEU A 146 2.05 0.09 -5.59
CA LEU A 146 2.71 -0.46 -6.76
C LEU A 146 2.02 0.03 -8.03
N SER A 147 2.81 0.28 -9.06
CA SER A 147 2.30 0.68 -10.37
C SER A 147 2.87 -0.19 -11.47
N GLY A 148 2.04 -0.61 -12.39
CA GLY A 148 2.45 -1.37 -13.58
C GLY A 148 1.99 -2.84 -13.56
N ILE A 149 2.69 -3.80 -14.18
CA ILE A 149 3.92 -3.59 -14.97
C ILE A 149 3.54 -2.88 -16.26
N ASN A 150 4.16 -1.74 -16.54
CA ASN A 150 3.91 -1.00 -17.77
C ASN A 150 4.47 -1.76 -18.98
N HIS A 151 3.71 -1.76 -20.05
CA HIS A 151 4.12 -2.29 -21.36
C HIS A 151 4.95 -1.23 -22.09
N GLY A 152 6.27 -1.34 -21.98
CA GLY A 152 7.25 -0.37 -22.45
C GLY A 152 7.94 0.40 -21.32
N TYR A 153 9.11 0.94 -21.60
CA TYR A 153 9.96 1.62 -20.62
C TYR A 153 9.48 3.03 -20.27
N ASN A 154 9.73 3.43 -19.01
CA ASN A 154 9.45 4.76 -18.49
C ASN A 154 10.74 5.40 -17.95
N TYR A 155 11.71 5.73 -18.83
CA TYR A 155 12.94 6.41 -18.43
C TYR A 155 13.11 7.76 -19.15
N GLY A 156 13.99 8.60 -18.63
CA GLY A 156 14.23 9.94 -19.14
C GLY A 156 12.96 10.79 -19.13
N ILE A 157 12.68 11.45 -20.25
CA ILE A 157 11.52 12.35 -20.38
C ILE A 157 10.18 11.60 -20.33
N CYS A 158 10.15 10.32 -20.71
CA CYS A 158 8.94 9.50 -20.67
C CYS A 158 8.35 9.41 -19.25
N THR A 159 9.17 9.52 -18.23
CA THR A 159 8.75 9.54 -16.82
C THR A 159 7.69 10.62 -16.53
N LEU A 160 7.77 11.78 -17.17
CA LEU A 160 6.82 12.90 -16.97
C LEU A 160 5.45 12.66 -17.63
N TYR A 161 5.41 11.85 -18.67
CA TYR A 161 4.18 11.61 -19.44
C TYR A 161 3.51 10.27 -19.09
N SER A 162 4.19 9.44 -18.29
CA SER A 162 3.72 8.10 -17.93
C SER A 162 2.61 8.14 -16.87
N GLY A 163 1.48 7.50 -17.17
CA GLY A 163 0.42 7.27 -16.19
C GLY A 163 0.87 6.32 -15.08
N THR A 164 1.71 5.31 -15.41
CA THR A 164 2.35 4.44 -14.43
C THR A 164 3.16 5.25 -13.41
N MET A 165 3.92 6.25 -13.85
CA MET A 165 4.65 7.15 -12.97
C MET A 165 3.70 8.10 -12.20
N GLY A 166 2.59 8.52 -12.80
CA GLY A 166 1.55 9.31 -12.15
C GLY A 166 1.02 8.67 -10.88
N VAL A 167 0.84 7.34 -10.87
CA VAL A 167 0.45 6.56 -9.68
C VAL A 167 1.44 6.73 -8.53
N VAL A 168 2.73 6.53 -8.78
CA VAL A 168 3.75 6.59 -7.72
C VAL A 168 4.07 8.01 -7.29
N PHE A 169 3.92 8.99 -8.18
CA PHE A 169 4.04 10.40 -7.80
C PHE A 169 2.88 10.82 -6.88
N GLU A 170 1.65 10.42 -7.19
CA GLU A 170 0.51 10.68 -6.31
C GLU A 170 0.71 10.02 -4.94
N ALA A 171 1.18 8.77 -4.91
CA ALA A 171 1.50 8.09 -3.67
C ALA A 171 2.58 8.82 -2.85
N ALA A 172 3.65 9.31 -3.51
CA ALA A 172 4.73 10.05 -2.85
C ALA A 172 4.25 11.39 -2.25
N VAL A 173 3.31 12.08 -2.91
CA VAL A 173 2.66 13.29 -2.38
C VAL A 173 1.90 12.98 -1.07
N HIS A 174 1.36 11.76 -0.94
CA HIS A 174 0.68 11.27 0.26
C HIS A 174 1.63 10.63 1.28
N HIS A 175 2.96 10.76 1.09
CA HIS A 175 3.99 10.17 1.95
C HIS A 175 3.88 8.64 2.07
N LEU A 176 3.53 7.97 0.98
CA LEU A 176 3.42 6.53 0.89
C LEU A 176 4.61 5.94 0.12
N PRO A 177 5.22 4.84 0.61
CA PRO A 177 6.21 4.12 -0.18
C PRO A 177 5.61 3.67 -1.51
N ALA A 178 6.32 3.91 -2.62
CA ALA A 178 5.78 3.58 -3.93
C ALA A 178 6.83 3.09 -4.93
N VAL A 179 6.47 2.10 -5.75
CA VAL A 179 7.33 1.52 -6.77
C VAL A 179 6.57 1.36 -8.09
N ALA A 180 7.11 1.94 -9.15
CA ALA A 180 6.66 1.71 -10.53
C ALA A 180 7.54 0.66 -11.21
N PHE A 181 6.91 -0.28 -11.92
CA PHE A 181 7.57 -1.28 -12.74
C PHE A 181 7.23 -1.10 -14.19
N SER A 182 8.24 -1.16 -15.06
CA SER A 182 8.12 -1.09 -16.50
C SER A 182 9.01 -2.15 -17.15
N ALA A 183 8.59 -2.75 -18.25
CA ALA A 183 9.38 -3.75 -18.98
C ALA A 183 9.21 -3.60 -20.48
N GLU A 184 10.11 -4.23 -21.26
CA GLU A 184 10.20 -4.08 -22.71
C GLU A 184 8.92 -4.48 -23.47
N PRO A 185 8.21 -5.58 -23.15
CA PRO A 185 7.10 -6.05 -23.98
C PRO A 185 5.96 -5.02 -24.10
N PHE A 186 5.46 -4.82 -25.33
CA PHE A 186 4.38 -3.86 -25.61
C PHE A 186 3.01 -4.51 -25.82
N ALA A 187 2.95 -5.78 -26.23
CA ALA A 187 1.67 -6.44 -26.52
C ALA A 187 0.88 -6.73 -25.22
N PRO A 188 -0.45 -6.52 -25.18
CA PRO A 188 -1.27 -6.72 -23.99
C PRO A 188 -1.17 -8.12 -23.38
N GLU A 189 -0.99 -9.14 -24.21
CA GLU A 189 -0.88 -10.56 -23.86
C GLU A 189 0.55 -11.01 -23.54
N SER A 190 1.53 -10.12 -23.56
CA SER A 190 2.92 -10.46 -23.28
C SER A 190 3.09 -11.20 -21.96
N ASP A 191 4.03 -12.14 -21.94
CA ASP A 191 4.38 -12.89 -20.73
C ASP A 191 5.40 -12.11 -19.88
N PHE A 192 5.03 -11.85 -18.65
CA PHE A 192 5.86 -11.18 -17.65
C PHE A 192 6.40 -12.12 -16.57
N THR A 193 6.25 -13.43 -16.73
CA THR A 193 6.66 -14.41 -15.71
C THR A 193 8.15 -14.35 -15.39
N SER A 194 9.00 -14.06 -16.40
CA SER A 194 10.45 -13.91 -16.20
C SER A 194 10.84 -12.75 -15.31
N TYR A 195 9.95 -11.76 -15.11
CA TYR A 195 10.18 -10.59 -14.26
C TYR A 195 9.77 -10.80 -12.80
N GLU A 196 8.97 -11.83 -12.49
CA GLU A 196 8.49 -12.11 -11.12
C GLU A 196 9.63 -12.12 -10.08
N PRO A 197 10.78 -12.80 -10.29
CA PRO A 197 11.85 -12.82 -9.29
C PRO A 197 12.49 -11.45 -9.01
N TRP A 198 12.50 -10.55 -10.00
CA TRP A 198 13.01 -9.20 -9.84
C TRP A 198 12.06 -8.33 -9.03
N ILE A 199 10.75 -8.46 -9.31
CA ILE A 199 9.69 -7.78 -8.57
C ILE A 199 9.73 -8.24 -7.11
N GLU A 200 9.80 -9.54 -6.84
CA GLU A 200 9.89 -10.11 -5.50
C GLU A 200 11.04 -9.51 -4.69
N LYS A 201 12.25 -9.46 -5.25
CA LYS A 201 13.42 -8.85 -4.58
C LYS A 201 13.22 -7.38 -4.23
N VAL A 202 12.56 -6.61 -5.13
CA VAL A 202 12.28 -5.20 -4.87
C VAL A 202 11.23 -5.06 -3.77
N LEU A 203 10.16 -5.86 -3.81
CA LEU A 203 9.11 -5.85 -2.79
C LEU A 203 9.66 -6.21 -1.41
N GLU A 204 10.42 -7.29 -1.31
CA GLU A 204 11.07 -7.71 -0.07
C GLU A 204 11.90 -6.57 0.52
N ARG A 205 12.76 -5.97 -0.30
CA ARG A 205 13.64 -4.90 0.15
C ARG A 205 12.88 -3.66 0.61
N VAL A 206 11.83 -3.28 -0.12
CA VAL A 206 11.03 -2.09 0.22
C VAL A 206 10.16 -2.35 1.46
N LEU A 207 9.57 -3.53 1.60
CA LEU A 207 8.78 -3.88 2.78
C LEU A 207 9.66 -4.00 4.05
N GLU A 208 10.90 -4.48 3.93
CA GLU A 208 11.83 -4.59 5.05
C GLU A 208 12.43 -3.24 5.50
N SER A 209 12.84 -2.42 4.54
CA SER A 209 13.66 -1.21 4.82
C SER A 209 12.88 0.09 4.69
N GLY A 210 11.69 0.07 4.07
CA GLY A 210 10.96 1.26 3.67
C GLY A 210 11.63 2.04 2.54
N LEU A 211 11.06 3.18 2.20
CA LEU A 211 11.66 4.20 1.36
C LEU A 211 11.76 5.52 2.13
N PRO A 212 12.74 6.38 1.83
CA PRO A 212 12.74 7.73 2.38
C PRO A 212 11.45 8.48 2.05
N ASP A 213 11.03 9.35 2.96
CA ASP A 213 9.79 10.12 2.78
C ASP A 213 9.80 10.94 1.49
N GLY A 214 8.68 10.93 0.76
CA GLY A 214 8.53 11.61 -0.52
C GLY A 214 9.33 11.00 -1.69
N ILE A 215 9.95 9.84 -1.51
CA ILE A 215 10.69 9.13 -2.57
C ILE A 215 9.86 7.95 -3.10
N CYS A 216 9.82 7.82 -4.43
CA CYS A 216 9.33 6.65 -5.11
C CYS A 216 10.41 6.03 -6.01
N LEU A 217 10.28 4.73 -6.31
CA LEU A 217 11.19 4.02 -7.21
C LEU A 217 10.57 3.88 -8.60
N ASN A 218 11.40 4.04 -9.62
CA ASN A 218 11.08 3.74 -11.01
C ASN A 218 12.00 2.61 -11.49
N VAL A 219 11.45 1.41 -11.61
CA VAL A 219 12.18 0.18 -11.97
C VAL A 219 11.86 -0.17 -13.42
N ASN A 220 12.88 -0.09 -14.28
CA ASN A 220 12.79 -0.50 -15.69
C ASN A 220 13.57 -1.81 -15.86
N MET A 221 12.86 -2.88 -16.21
CA MET A 221 13.38 -4.24 -16.31
C MET A 221 13.63 -4.58 -17.80
N PRO A 222 14.86 -4.97 -18.19
CA PRO A 222 15.21 -5.29 -19.55
C PRO A 222 14.60 -6.59 -20.06
#